data_bf0580dc2417fbe48c821701dc57f32f
#
_entry.id   bf0580dc2417fbe48c821701dc57f32f
#
_cell.length_a   1.000
_cell.length_b   1.000
_cell.length_c   1.000
_cell.angle_alpha   90.00
_cell.angle_beta   90.00
_cell.angle_gamma   90.00
#
_symmetry.space_group_name_H-M   'P 1'
#
loop_
_entity.id
_entity.type
_entity.pdbx_description
1 polymer ?
#
loop_
_entity_poly.entity_id
_entity_poly.type
_entity_poly.pdbx_seq_one_letter_code
_entity_poly.pdbx_strand_id
1 'polypeptide(L)'
;RRILHAAGLVVPEPRKRPRSSWIRFEAAAPNECWQSDFTHWRLADGSEVEIISWLDDHSRYLLGCTVFRRVGGDAVVATFSAAGDEHGWPEATLTDNGSVYTSRFTGGRNGFEYLLAYLGIRQKNGAPGHPQTQGKIERFHQTLKRWLARQPRAPTLTALQAQLDA
;
A
#
# COMPACT_ATOMS: atom_id res chain seq x y z
N ARG A 1 -23.84 7.54 -28.24
CA ARG A 1 -24.25 7.27 -26.85
C ARG A 1 -25.66 7.77 -26.54
N ARG A 2 -26.05 8.99 -27.00
CA ARG A 2 -27.42 9.54 -26.83
C ARG A 2 -28.49 8.71 -27.55
N ILE A 3 -28.24 8.26 -28.76
CA ILE A 3 -29.18 7.45 -29.60
C ILE A 3 -29.44 6.10 -28.94
N LEU A 4 -28.40 5.41 -28.45
CA LEU A 4 -28.53 4.12 -27.76
C LEU A 4 -29.27 4.23 -26.42
N HIS A 5 -29.11 5.35 -25.72
CA HIS A 5 -29.83 5.62 -24.49
C HIS A 5 -31.33 5.87 -24.76
N ALA A 6 -31.64 6.64 -25.80
CA ALA A 6 -33.04 6.91 -26.21
C ALA A 6 -33.76 5.62 -26.72
N ALA A 7 -33.01 4.68 -27.28
CA ALA A 7 -33.51 3.38 -27.71
C ALA A 7 -33.60 2.32 -26.58
N GLY A 8 -33.33 2.70 -25.32
CA GLY A 8 -33.37 1.78 -24.18
C GLY A 8 -32.27 0.68 -24.19
N LEU A 9 -31.30 0.79 -25.09
CA LEU A 9 -30.21 -0.19 -25.25
C LEU A 9 -29.03 0.03 -24.29
N VAL A 10 -29.08 1.06 -23.48
CA VAL A 10 -28.08 1.35 -22.43
C VAL A 10 -28.73 1.22 -21.07
N VAL A 11 -28.43 0.15 -20.36
CA VAL A 11 -28.80 0.02 -18.96
C VAL A 11 -27.83 0.89 -18.16
N PRO A 12 -28.34 1.89 -17.39
CA PRO A 12 -27.48 2.65 -16.48
C PRO A 12 -26.87 1.71 -15.45
N GLU A 13 -25.55 1.57 -15.44
CA GLU A 13 -24.86 0.91 -14.34
C GLU A 13 -24.53 1.95 -13.25
N PRO A 14 -25.26 2.02 -12.12
CA PRO A 14 -25.06 3.01 -11.08
C PRO A 14 -23.66 2.95 -10.46
N ARG A 15 -22.95 1.83 -10.63
CA ARG A 15 -21.58 1.60 -10.14
C ARG A 15 -20.49 2.18 -11.03
N LYS A 16 -20.79 2.51 -12.28
CA LYS A 16 -19.83 3.19 -13.19
C LYS A 16 -19.90 4.69 -13.02
N ARG A 17 -19.18 5.20 -12.03
CA ARG A 17 -18.98 6.66 -11.89
C ARG A 17 -18.16 7.21 -13.07
N PRO A 18 -18.50 8.41 -13.59
CA PRO A 18 -17.66 9.07 -14.60
C PRO A 18 -16.24 9.28 -14.08
N ARG A 19 -15.22 9.10 -14.94
CA ARG A 19 -13.80 9.34 -14.57
C ARG A 19 -13.55 10.73 -14.01
N SER A 20 -14.33 11.72 -14.40
CA SER A 20 -14.28 13.11 -13.91
C SER A 20 -14.71 13.28 -12.44
N SER A 21 -15.37 12.28 -11.83
CA SER A 21 -15.76 12.32 -10.42
C SER A 21 -14.68 11.76 -9.48
N TRP A 22 -13.53 11.34 -9.99
CA TRP A 22 -12.43 10.80 -9.21
C TRP A 22 -11.48 11.93 -8.85
N ILE A 23 -11.64 12.47 -7.66
CA ILE A 23 -10.62 13.33 -7.06
C ILE A 23 -9.43 12.41 -6.77
N ARG A 24 -8.38 12.52 -7.56
CA ARG A 24 -7.11 11.84 -7.28
C ARG A 24 -6.42 12.59 -6.14
N PHE A 25 -6.25 11.93 -5.02
CA PHE A 25 -5.29 12.39 -4.04
C PHE A 25 -3.89 12.15 -4.62
N GLU A 26 -3.09 13.19 -4.71
CA GLU A 26 -1.69 13.13 -5.13
C GLU A 26 -0.93 14.16 -4.30
N ALA A 27 0.15 13.70 -3.64
CA ALA A 27 1.07 14.59 -2.93
C ALA A 27 1.72 15.55 -3.92
N ALA A 28 1.95 16.81 -3.54
CA ALA A 28 2.50 17.81 -4.43
C ALA A 28 4.02 17.64 -4.62
N ALA A 29 4.71 17.05 -3.64
CA ALA A 29 6.15 16.85 -3.65
C ALA A 29 6.56 15.47 -3.11
N PRO A 30 7.77 14.99 -3.45
CA PRO A 30 8.36 13.81 -2.80
C PRO A 30 8.43 13.99 -1.27
N ASN A 31 8.29 12.90 -0.54
CA ASN A 31 8.26 12.87 0.93
C ASN A 31 7.12 13.66 1.61
N GLU A 32 6.17 14.22 0.87
CA GLU A 32 4.96 14.79 1.47
C GLU A 32 4.04 13.70 2.05
N CYS A 33 3.95 12.55 1.36
CA CYS A 33 3.13 11.43 1.84
C CYS A 33 3.66 10.09 1.34
N TRP A 34 3.83 9.15 2.26
CA TRP A 34 4.14 7.76 1.92
C TRP A 34 2.93 6.88 2.07
N GLN A 35 2.71 5.99 1.10
CA GLN A 35 1.70 4.95 1.18
C GLN A 35 2.32 3.64 1.65
N SER A 36 1.62 2.89 2.50
CA SER A 36 2.00 1.52 2.85
C SER A 36 0.79 0.60 2.83
N ASP A 37 1.04 -0.61 2.40
CA ASP A 37 0.14 -1.74 2.42
C ASP A 37 0.97 -3.02 2.30
N PHE A 38 0.38 -4.17 2.60
CA PHE A 38 1.03 -5.46 2.37
C PHE A 38 0.18 -6.37 1.50
N THR A 39 0.86 -7.27 0.80
CA THR A 39 0.23 -8.22 -0.10
C THR A 39 0.72 -9.63 0.15
N HIS A 40 -0.11 -10.62 -0.19
CA HIS A 40 0.22 -12.04 -0.01
C HIS A 40 0.92 -12.61 -1.24
N TRP A 41 1.87 -13.49 -0.99
CA TRP A 41 2.55 -14.31 -1.99
C TRP A 41 2.74 -15.73 -1.48
N ARG A 42 3.11 -16.67 -2.38
CA ARG A 42 3.38 -18.07 -2.01
C ARG A 42 4.77 -18.47 -2.41
N LEU A 43 5.47 -19.11 -1.48
CA LEU A 43 6.75 -19.76 -1.74
C LEU A 43 6.59 -21.06 -2.57
N ALA A 44 7.72 -21.69 -2.93
CA ALA A 44 7.73 -22.92 -3.72
C ALA A 44 7.05 -24.10 -3.02
N ASP A 45 7.10 -24.16 -1.70
CA ASP A 45 6.44 -25.15 -0.85
C ASP A 45 4.93 -24.90 -0.66
N GLY A 46 4.40 -23.82 -1.26
CA GLY A 46 3.01 -23.41 -1.15
C GLY A 46 2.70 -22.58 0.11
N SER A 47 3.66 -22.40 1.03
CA SER A 47 3.46 -21.57 2.22
C SER A 47 3.19 -20.11 1.84
N GLU A 48 2.23 -19.49 2.53
CA GLU A 48 1.84 -18.10 2.32
C GLU A 48 2.75 -17.16 3.12
N VAL A 49 3.13 -16.06 2.49
CA VAL A 49 3.97 -15.01 3.05
C VAL A 49 3.38 -13.64 2.73
N GLU A 50 3.76 -12.63 3.47
CA GLU A 50 3.30 -11.26 3.31
C GLU A 50 4.48 -10.36 2.92
N ILE A 51 4.25 -9.48 1.94
CA ILE A 51 5.23 -8.50 1.45
C ILE A 51 4.69 -7.12 1.79
N ILE A 52 5.34 -6.40 2.70
CA ILE A 52 5.03 -5.01 3.01
C ILE A 52 5.81 -4.10 2.07
N SER A 53 5.18 -3.04 1.60
CA SER A 53 5.78 -2.07 0.70
C SER A 53 5.54 -0.65 1.19
N TRP A 54 6.56 0.20 1.03
CA TRP A 54 6.49 1.64 1.25
C TRP A 54 6.69 2.36 -0.08
N LEU A 55 5.77 3.24 -0.44
CA LEU A 55 5.74 3.92 -1.72
C LEU A 55 5.57 5.42 -1.50
N ASP A 56 6.42 6.24 -2.12
CA ASP A 56 6.22 7.68 -2.17
C ASP A 56 5.01 8.02 -3.06
N ASP A 57 4.06 8.79 -2.52
CA ASP A 57 2.80 9.08 -3.21
C ASP A 57 2.98 9.95 -4.44
N HIS A 58 3.95 10.87 -4.43
CA HIS A 58 4.22 11.77 -5.54
C HIS A 58 5.00 11.08 -6.65
N SER A 59 6.21 10.63 -6.37
CA SER A 59 7.13 10.04 -7.35
C SER A 59 6.77 8.61 -7.72
N ARG A 60 6.04 7.90 -6.85
CA ARG A 60 5.78 6.45 -6.92
C ARG A 60 7.04 5.62 -6.78
N TYR A 61 8.08 6.21 -6.24
CA TYR A 61 9.31 5.52 -5.92
C TYR A 61 9.07 4.50 -4.82
N LEU A 62 9.60 3.29 -4.99
CA LEU A 62 9.55 2.24 -4.01
C LEU A 62 10.64 2.49 -2.96
N LEU A 63 10.22 2.85 -1.75
CA LEU A 63 11.09 3.18 -0.64
C LEU A 63 11.53 1.95 0.17
N GLY A 64 10.77 0.88 0.07
CA GLY A 64 11.07 -0.39 0.72
C GLY A 64 10.07 -1.47 0.33
N CYS A 65 10.56 -2.71 0.23
CA CYS A 65 9.77 -3.88 -0.10
C CYS A 65 10.34 -5.09 0.64
N THR A 66 9.67 -5.52 1.70
CA THR A 66 10.24 -6.54 2.60
C THR A 66 9.26 -7.68 2.82
N VAL A 67 9.76 -8.91 2.76
CA VAL A 67 8.95 -10.11 2.96
C VAL A 67 9.02 -10.61 4.41
N PHE A 68 7.87 -11.03 4.93
CA PHE A 68 7.72 -11.65 6.23
C PHE A 68 6.85 -12.90 6.14
N ARG A 69 6.98 -13.81 7.12
CA ARG A 69 5.97 -14.86 7.30
C ARG A 69 4.60 -14.25 7.55
N ARG A 70 4.58 -13.21 8.38
CA ARG A 70 3.40 -12.39 8.68
C ARG A 70 3.86 -10.99 9.06
N VAL A 71 3.19 -9.97 8.55
CA VAL A 71 3.45 -8.58 8.88
C VAL A 71 2.79 -8.27 10.24
N GLY A 72 3.62 -7.99 11.23
CA GLY A 72 3.20 -7.50 12.55
C GLY A 72 3.50 -6.02 12.73
N GLY A 73 3.07 -5.46 13.86
CA GLY A 73 3.37 -4.05 14.20
C GLY A 73 4.86 -3.74 14.22
N ASP A 74 5.68 -4.67 14.73
CA ASP A 74 7.15 -4.52 14.77
C ASP A 74 7.75 -4.47 13.35
N ALA A 75 7.22 -5.26 12.43
CA ALA A 75 7.65 -5.24 11.02
C ALA A 75 7.32 -3.90 10.36
N VAL A 76 6.15 -3.33 10.66
CA VAL A 76 5.76 -1.98 10.17
C VAL A 76 6.73 -0.94 10.68
N VAL A 77 7.03 -0.93 12.00
CA VAL A 77 7.97 0.02 12.61
C VAL A 77 9.37 -0.13 12.01
N ALA A 78 9.88 -1.36 11.92
CA ALA A 78 11.23 -1.63 11.42
C ALA A 78 11.40 -1.20 9.95
N THR A 79 10.44 -1.57 9.09
CA THR A 79 10.52 -1.25 7.65
C THR A 79 10.30 0.24 7.38
N PHE A 80 9.44 0.91 8.16
CA PHE A 80 9.26 2.35 8.08
C PHE A 80 10.53 3.09 8.51
N SER A 81 11.14 2.66 9.63
CA SER A 81 12.39 3.26 10.12
C SER A 81 13.53 3.10 9.11
N ALA A 82 13.71 1.90 8.55
CA ALA A 82 14.73 1.66 7.54
C ALA A 82 14.54 2.56 6.31
N ALA A 83 13.31 2.69 5.81
CA ALA A 83 12.99 3.60 4.71
C ALA A 83 13.26 5.07 5.08
N GLY A 84 12.92 5.49 6.32
CA GLY A 84 13.16 6.84 6.81
C GLY A 84 14.65 7.20 6.93
N ASP A 85 15.45 6.25 7.40
CA ASP A 85 16.91 6.42 7.54
C ASP A 85 17.60 6.54 6.16
N GLU A 86 17.08 5.84 5.14
CA GLU A 86 17.67 5.84 3.79
C GLU A 86 17.19 7.04 2.93
N HIS A 87 15.91 7.38 2.99
CA HIS A 87 15.27 8.32 2.05
C HIS A 87 14.81 9.63 2.69
N GLY A 88 15.05 9.81 4.01
CA GLY A 88 14.47 10.90 4.79
C GLY A 88 13.03 10.59 5.21
N TRP A 89 12.49 11.40 6.13
CA TRP A 89 11.18 11.18 6.74
C TRP A 89 10.07 11.89 5.97
N PRO A 90 8.89 11.28 5.81
CA PRO A 90 7.75 11.93 5.17
C PRO A 90 7.05 12.90 6.13
N GLU A 91 6.29 13.85 5.57
CA GLU A 91 5.38 14.68 6.37
C GLU A 91 4.14 13.92 6.85
N ALA A 92 3.72 12.92 6.09
CA ALA A 92 2.55 12.12 6.39
C ALA A 92 2.68 10.68 5.88
N THR A 93 1.93 9.76 6.51
CA THR A 93 1.72 8.40 6.01
C THR A 93 0.25 8.18 5.67
N LEU A 94 -0.02 7.36 4.66
CA LEU A 94 -1.34 6.91 4.26
C LEU A 94 -1.37 5.38 4.27
N THR A 95 -2.10 4.81 5.21
CA THR A 95 -2.24 3.37 5.40
C THR A 95 -3.71 2.98 5.46
N ASP A 96 -3.99 1.69 5.40
CA ASP A 96 -5.31 1.19 5.73
C ASP A 96 -5.59 1.27 7.26
N ASN A 97 -6.77 0.80 7.66
CA ASN A 97 -7.16 0.74 9.07
C ASN A 97 -6.79 -0.60 9.72
N GLY A 98 -5.85 -1.36 9.17
CA GLY A 98 -5.38 -2.61 9.73
C GLY A 98 -4.76 -2.42 11.12
N SER A 99 -4.93 -3.40 12.01
CA SER A 99 -4.45 -3.32 13.41
C SER A 99 -2.93 -3.16 13.52
N VAL A 100 -2.18 -3.51 12.49
CA VAL A 100 -0.72 -3.31 12.43
C VAL A 100 -0.33 -1.85 12.26
N TYR A 101 -1.20 -1.03 11.64
CA TYR A 101 -0.97 0.39 11.40
C TYR A 101 -1.67 1.29 12.42
N THR A 102 -2.80 0.86 12.97
CA THR A 102 -3.57 1.69 13.91
C THR A 102 -4.31 0.87 14.96
N SER A 103 -4.34 1.37 16.18
CA SER A 103 -5.13 0.84 17.28
C SER A 103 -6.46 1.57 17.48
N ARG A 104 -6.91 2.35 16.50
CA ARG A 104 -8.11 3.18 16.54
C ARG A 104 -9.37 2.44 17.05
N PHE A 105 -9.48 1.15 16.74
CA PHE A 105 -10.64 0.33 17.13
C PHE A 105 -10.48 -0.42 18.44
N THR A 106 -9.26 -0.50 18.98
CA THR A 106 -8.95 -1.24 20.22
C THR A 106 -8.64 -0.34 21.41
N GLY A 107 -8.53 0.98 21.16
CA GLY A 107 -8.11 1.97 22.14
C GLY A 107 -6.60 2.01 22.36
N GLY A 108 -6.08 3.17 22.76
CA GLY A 108 -4.65 3.41 22.93
C GLY A 108 -3.93 3.74 21.62
N ARG A 109 -2.62 3.54 21.62
CA ARG A 109 -1.73 3.70 20.45
C ARG A 109 -0.87 2.46 20.30
N ASN A 110 -0.64 2.02 19.05
CA ASN A 110 0.33 0.97 18.76
C ASN A 110 1.73 1.57 18.56
N GLY A 111 2.76 0.69 18.41
CA GLY A 111 4.16 1.12 18.25
C GLY A 111 4.37 2.06 17.06
N PHE A 112 3.68 1.83 15.95
CA PHE A 112 3.78 2.68 14.77
C PHE A 112 3.19 4.08 15.01
N GLU A 113 2.03 4.17 15.65
CA GLU A 113 1.41 5.45 16.03
C GLU A 113 2.25 6.24 17.03
N TYR A 114 2.95 5.56 17.95
CA TYR A 114 3.92 6.20 18.86
C TYR A 114 5.13 6.74 18.09
N LEU A 115 5.68 5.97 17.15
CA LEU A 115 6.81 6.40 16.32
C LEU A 115 6.44 7.63 15.48
N LEU A 116 5.29 7.60 14.81
CA LEU A 116 4.81 8.73 14.01
C LEU A 116 4.62 9.99 14.87
N ALA A 117 4.05 9.84 16.07
CA ALA A 117 3.87 10.95 17.00
C ALA A 117 5.22 11.53 17.49
N TYR A 118 6.20 10.67 17.75
CA TYR A 118 7.56 11.08 18.15
C TYR A 118 8.26 11.86 17.04
N LEU A 119 8.11 11.42 15.79
CA LEU A 119 8.71 12.07 14.62
C LEU A 119 7.90 13.29 14.11
N GLY A 120 6.72 13.57 14.68
CA GLY A 120 5.84 14.63 14.20
C GLY A 120 5.16 14.37 12.85
N ILE A 121 5.09 13.10 12.44
CA ILE A 121 4.54 12.67 11.14
C ILE A 121 3.03 12.48 11.27
N ARG A 122 2.28 13.04 10.34
CA ARG A 122 0.81 12.93 10.32
C ARG A 122 0.38 11.56 9.78
N GLN A 123 -0.43 10.84 10.53
CA GLN A 123 -1.06 9.62 10.03
C GLN A 123 -2.38 9.94 9.33
N LYS A 124 -2.50 9.53 8.07
CA LYS A 124 -3.74 9.54 7.29
C LYS A 124 -4.19 8.09 7.14
N ASN A 125 -5.39 7.80 7.57
CA ASN A 125 -5.99 6.48 7.36
C ASN A 125 -6.98 6.57 6.21
N GLY A 126 -7.01 5.55 5.36
CA GLY A 126 -8.00 5.43 4.30
C GLY A 126 -9.41 5.54 4.89
N ALA A 127 -10.25 6.43 4.35
CA ALA A 127 -11.64 6.51 4.78
C ALA A 127 -12.35 5.22 4.41
N PRO A 128 -13.13 4.61 5.32
CA PRO A 128 -13.92 3.43 5.02
C PRO A 128 -14.80 3.69 3.78
N GLY A 129 -14.72 2.83 2.76
CA GLY A 129 -15.51 2.95 1.53
C GLY A 129 -14.96 3.93 0.47
N HIS A 130 -13.76 4.50 0.66
CA HIS A 130 -13.08 5.30 -0.36
C HIS A 130 -11.79 4.61 -0.86
N PRO A 131 -11.88 3.59 -1.74
CA PRO A 131 -10.73 2.84 -2.25
C PRO A 131 -9.77 3.68 -3.11
N GLN A 132 -10.12 4.93 -3.38
CA GLN A 132 -9.37 5.81 -4.29
C GLN A 132 -8.07 6.36 -3.70
N THR A 133 -7.90 6.31 -2.38
CA THR A 133 -6.73 6.88 -1.69
C THR A 133 -5.50 5.98 -1.78
N GLN A 134 -5.66 4.67 -1.91
CA GLN A 134 -4.56 3.69 -1.96
C GLN A 134 -4.35 3.05 -3.35
N GLY A 135 -5.01 3.56 -4.39
CA GLY A 135 -4.93 3.00 -5.75
C GLY A 135 -3.51 2.95 -6.35
N LYS A 136 -2.56 3.72 -5.81
CA LYS A 136 -1.16 3.72 -6.29
C LYS A 136 -0.43 2.49 -5.78
N ILE A 137 -0.52 2.18 -4.49
CA ILE A 137 0.12 1.00 -3.90
C ILE A 137 -0.55 -0.29 -4.36
N GLU A 138 -1.88 -0.28 -4.53
CA GLU A 138 -2.60 -1.41 -5.14
C GLU A 138 -2.09 -1.72 -6.56
N ARG A 139 -1.88 -0.67 -7.36
CA ARG A 139 -1.30 -0.79 -8.70
C ARG A 139 0.12 -1.31 -8.67
N PHE A 140 0.94 -0.85 -7.73
CA PHE A 140 2.27 -1.37 -7.50
C PHE A 140 2.22 -2.87 -7.17
N HIS A 141 1.39 -3.30 -6.23
CA HIS A 141 1.23 -4.71 -5.87
C HIS A 141 0.78 -5.58 -7.05
N GLN A 142 -0.10 -5.08 -7.92
CA GLN A 142 -0.47 -5.78 -9.15
C GLN A 142 0.74 -5.98 -10.09
N THR A 143 1.59 -4.97 -10.22
CA THR A 143 2.81 -5.02 -11.04
C THR A 143 3.82 -5.97 -10.44
N LEU A 144 4.06 -5.88 -9.12
CA LEU A 144 4.94 -6.77 -8.37
C LEU A 144 4.53 -8.23 -8.53
N LYS A 145 3.25 -8.54 -8.33
CA LYS A 145 2.73 -9.92 -8.49
C LYS A 145 2.88 -10.45 -9.91
N ARG A 146 2.69 -9.61 -10.93
CA ARG A 146 2.91 -10.00 -12.33
C ARG A 146 4.38 -10.27 -12.61
N TRP A 147 5.27 -9.51 -12.02
CA TRP A 147 6.70 -9.71 -12.16
C TRP A 147 7.15 -10.98 -11.43
N LEU A 148 6.76 -11.17 -10.17
CA LEU A 148 7.04 -12.37 -9.39
C LEU A 148 6.50 -13.66 -10.05
N ALA A 149 5.36 -13.58 -10.72
CA ALA A 149 4.77 -14.71 -11.43
C ALA A 149 5.62 -15.19 -12.63
N ARG A 150 6.55 -14.36 -13.11
CA ARG A 150 7.49 -14.68 -14.19
C ARG A 150 8.83 -15.18 -13.67
N GLN A 151 9.08 -15.07 -12.37
CA GLN A 151 10.29 -15.55 -11.71
C GLN A 151 10.11 -17.01 -11.25
N PRO A 152 11.20 -17.76 -11.10
CA PRO A 152 11.17 -19.03 -10.37
C PRO A 152 10.61 -18.80 -8.96
N ARG A 153 9.73 -19.69 -8.50
CA ARG A 153 9.21 -19.60 -7.14
C ARG A 153 10.31 -19.72 -6.12
N ALA A 154 10.47 -18.73 -5.27
CA ALA A 154 11.48 -18.72 -4.22
C ALA A 154 11.22 -19.84 -3.19
N PRO A 155 12.23 -20.62 -2.80
CA PRO A 155 12.06 -21.69 -1.82
C PRO A 155 12.01 -21.19 -0.38
N THR A 156 12.53 -19.99 -0.10
CA THR A 156 12.64 -19.43 1.26
C THR A 156 12.31 -17.92 1.26
N LEU A 157 12.06 -17.36 2.45
CA LEU A 157 11.92 -15.91 2.64
C LEU A 157 13.16 -15.16 2.14
N THR A 158 14.35 -15.63 2.49
CA THR A 158 15.62 -15.01 2.06
C THR A 158 15.77 -15.01 0.53
N ALA A 159 15.40 -16.10 -0.12
CA ALA A 159 15.44 -16.16 -1.58
C ALA A 159 14.40 -15.24 -2.23
N LEU A 160 13.22 -15.10 -1.62
CA LEU A 160 12.21 -14.13 -2.08
C LEU A 160 12.67 -12.70 -1.88
N GLN A 161 13.29 -12.39 -0.71
CA GLN A 161 13.85 -11.05 -0.47
C GLN A 161 14.91 -10.70 -1.52
N ALA A 162 15.83 -11.62 -1.80
CA ALA A 162 16.84 -11.41 -2.84
C ALA A 162 16.25 -11.16 -4.24
N GLN A 163 15.07 -11.74 -4.54
CA GLN A 163 14.35 -11.42 -5.77
C GLN A 163 13.73 -10.00 -5.72
N LEU A 164 13.25 -9.57 -4.55
CA LEU A 164 12.65 -8.22 -4.39
C LEU A 164 13.69 -7.11 -4.45
N ASP A 165 14.94 -7.41 -4.07
CA ASP A 165 16.07 -6.47 -4.03
C ASP A 165 16.78 -6.33 -5.39
N ALA A 166 16.48 -7.19 -6.38
CA ALA A 166 17.09 -7.20 -7.72
C ALA A 166 16.43 -6.24 -8.70
#